data_3ca70e41dac89c52e69891093feed259
#
_entry.id   3ca70e41dac89c52e69891093feed259
#
_cell.length_a   1.000
_cell.length_b   1.000
_cell.length_c   1.000
_cell.angle_alpha   90.00
_cell.angle_beta   90.00
_cell.angle_gamma   90.00
#
_symmetry.space_group_name_H-M   'P 1'
#
loop_
_entity.id
_entity.type
_entity.pdbx_description
1 polymer ?
#
loop_
_entity_poly.entity_id
_entity_poly.type
_entity_poly.pdbx_seq_one_letter_code
_entity_poly.pdbx_strand_id
1 'polypeptide(L)'
;GTIIDGLYNDMKIDMVTIAKVGQYAENVYFGKPCGLMDQCACAVGGLISIDFKDTSNPIVNSVNVDFSKYDHSLCIVDTKGSHADLTDAYGAVPQEMKEVAHYFGKEVLREVDEDEFYANIANLRTALNNDRAILRAIHFFNENRRVNTIVERLNKDDFEGFSGHLQHDSLG
;
A
#
# COMPACT_ATOMS: atom_id res chain seq x y z
N GLY A 1 -17.92 -11.00 -5.64
CA GLY A 1 -17.91 -11.34 -4.19
C GLY A 1 -19.23 -10.95 -3.57
N THR A 2 -19.46 -9.64 -3.37
CA THR A 2 -20.62 -9.09 -2.60
C THR A 2 -22.00 -9.59 -3.07
N ILE A 3 -22.26 -9.66 -4.39
CA ILE A 3 -23.53 -10.18 -4.92
C ILE A 3 -23.75 -11.64 -4.52
N ILE A 4 -22.69 -12.47 -4.61
CA ILE A 4 -22.78 -13.89 -4.28
C ILE A 4 -22.98 -14.06 -2.77
N ASP A 5 -22.29 -13.28 -1.96
CA ASP A 5 -22.47 -13.27 -0.52
C ASP A 5 -23.90 -12.90 -0.13
N GLY A 6 -24.49 -11.88 -0.75
CA GLY A 6 -25.88 -11.50 -0.53
C GLY A 6 -26.89 -12.58 -0.94
N LEU A 7 -26.61 -13.30 -2.03
CA LEU A 7 -27.53 -14.33 -2.54
C LEU A 7 -27.46 -15.65 -1.74
N TYR A 8 -26.30 -16.00 -1.20
CA TYR A 8 -26.06 -17.33 -0.64
C TYR A 8 -25.66 -17.35 0.84
N ASN A 9 -25.22 -16.21 1.39
CA ASN A 9 -24.70 -16.12 2.76
C ASN A 9 -25.30 -14.99 3.60
N ASP A 10 -26.37 -14.35 3.14
CA ASP A 10 -27.06 -13.25 3.84
C ASP A 10 -26.12 -12.09 4.23
N MET A 11 -25.14 -11.74 3.39
CA MET A 11 -24.15 -10.69 3.62
C MET A 11 -23.32 -10.90 4.91
N LYS A 12 -22.95 -12.13 5.24
CA LYS A 12 -22.22 -12.46 6.47
C LYS A 12 -20.72 -12.48 6.33
N ILE A 13 -20.19 -12.43 5.10
CA ILE A 13 -18.74 -12.43 4.85
C ILE A 13 -18.20 -11.00 5.04
N ASP A 14 -17.14 -10.87 5.83
CA ASP A 14 -16.47 -9.58 5.98
C ASP A 14 -15.79 -9.11 4.69
N MET A 15 -15.62 -7.80 4.53
CA MET A 15 -15.12 -7.18 3.31
C MET A 15 -13.66 -7.55 3.01
N VAL A 16 -12.85 -7.80 4.05
CA VAL A 16 -11.45 -8.23 3.87
C VAL A 16 -11.39 -9.65 3.30
N THR A 17 -12.28 -10.53 3.77
CA THR A 17 -12.42 -11.88 3.19
C THR A 17 -12.88 -11.83 1.74
N ILE A 18 -13.85 -10.97 1.40
CA ILE A 18 -14.27 -10.74 0.00
C ILE A 18 -13.09 -10.26 -0.85
N ALA A 19 -12.28 -9.32 -0.34
CA ALA A 19 -11.08 -8.83 -1.02
C ALA A 19 -10.05 -9.95 -1.26
N LYS A 20 -9.80 -10.79 -0.26
CA LYS A 20 -8.90 -11.96 -0.38
C LYS A 20 -9.36 -12.95 -1.43
N VAL A 21 -10.66 -13.21 -1.51
CA VAL A 21 -11.24 -14.06 -2.57
C VAL A 21 -10.99 -13.46 -3.95
N GLY A 22 -11.15 -12.14 -4.10
CA GLY A 22 -10.85 -11.43 -5.34
C GLY A 22 -9.38 -11.54 -5.73
N GLN A 23 -8.46 -11.29 -4.79
CA GLN A 23 -7.02 -11.45 -5.00
C GLN A 23 -6.65 -12.88 -5.39
N TYR A 24 -7.21 -13.88 -4.70
CA TYR A 24 -6.98 -15.29 -5.03
C TYR A 24 -7.41 -15.62 -6.45
N ALA A 25 -8.57 -15.12 -6.88
CA ALA A 25 -9.06 -15.31 -8.22
C ALA A 25 -8.11 -14.72 -9.28
N GLU A 26 -7.58 -13.52 -9.07
CA GLU A 26 -6.60 -12.89 -9.95
C GLU A 26 -5.26 -13.66 -9.98
N ASN A 27 -4.73 -14.00 -8.82
CA ASN A 27 -3.41 -14.63 -8.72
C ASN A 27 -3.40 -16.07 -9.23
N VAL A 28 -4.46 -16.85 -8.92
CA VAL A 28 -4.48 -18.30 -9.20
C VAL A 28 -5.13 -18.60 -10.54
N TYR A 29 -6.28 -17.98 -10.84
CA TYR A 29 -7.03 -18.31 -12.07
C TYR A 29 -6.63 -17.43 -13.25
N PHE A 30 -6.35 -16.17 -13.03
CA PHE A 30 -5.86 -15.27 -14.07
C PHE A 30 -4.34 -15.30 -14.24
N GLY A 31 -3.60 -15.79 -13.23
CA GLY A 31 -2.15 -15.85 -13.24
C GLY A 31 -1.48 -14.48 -13.19
N LYS A 32 -2.20 -13.43 -12.77
CA LYS A 32 -1.66 -12.07 -12.62
C LYS A 32 -1.30 -11.81 -11.17
N PRO A 33 0.00 -11.73 -10.81
CA PRO A 33 0.39 -11.43 -9.44
C PRO A 33 -0.04 -10.01 -9.08
N CYS A 34 -0.88 -9.88 -8.06
CA CYS A 34 -1.32 -8.60 -7.52
C CYS A 34 -1.31 -8.60 -5.99
N GLY A 35 -1.15 -7.41 -5.40
CA GLY A 35 -1.33 -7.19 -3.96
C GLY A 35 -2.81 -7.23 -3.57
N LEU A 36 -3.10 -6.96 -2.28
CA LEU A 36 -4.46 -6.99 -1.74
C LEU A 36 -5.08 -5.58 -1.61
N MET A 37 -4.31 -4.53 -1.88
CA MET A 37 -4.71 -3.14 -1.62
C MET A 37 -5.97 -2.75 -2.41
N ASP A 38 -5.97 -2.98 -3.73
CA ASP A 38 -7.06 -2.56 -4.61
C ASP A 38 -8.35 -3.30 -4.30
N GLN A 39 -8.26 -4.61 -4.02
CA GLN A 39 -9.40 -5.43 -3.65
C GLN A 39 -10.00 -4.99 -2.30
N CYS A 40 -9.15 -4.63 -1.31
CA CYS A 40 -9.62 -4.07 -0.05
C CYS A 40 -10.32 -2.72 -0.25
N ALA A 41 -9.72 -1.82 -1.03
CA ALA A 41 -10.30 -0.52 -1.33
C ALA A 41 -11.67 -0.65 -2.02
N CYS A 42 -11.78 -1.54 -3.00
CA CYS A 42 -13.04 -1.81 -3.70
C CYS A 42 -14.10 -2.49 -2.81
N ALA A 43 -13.69 -3.39 -1.92
CA ALA A 43 -14.62 -4.13 -1.08
C ALA A 43 -15.16 -3.28 0.07
N VAL A 44 -14.30 -2.53 0.75
CA VAL A 44 -14.66 -1.70 1.91
C VAL A 44 -15.31 -0.38 1.47
N GLY A 45 -14.79 0.23 0.41
CA GLY A 45 -15.24 1.53 -0.10
C GLY A 45 -14.81 2.71 0.76
N GLY A 46 -15.08 3.92 0.25
CA GLY A 46 -14.68 5.16 0.91
C GLY A 46 -13.16 5.36 0.94
N LEU A 47 -12.69 6.16 1.88
CA LEU A 47 -11.27 6.34 2.16
C LEU A 47 -10.87 5.39 3.28
N ILE A 48 -9.83 4.60 3.05
CA ILE A 48 -9.34 3.62 4.02
C ILE A 48 -7.83 3.72 4.19
N SER A 49 -7.36 3.36 5.36
CA SER A 49 -5.95 3.04 5.62
C SER A 49 -5.80 1.54 5.82
N ILE A 50 -4.72 0.97 5.28
CA ILE A 50 -4.45 -0.47 5.38
C ILE A 50 -3.04 -0.64 5.92
N ASP A 51 -2.89 -1.40 7.02
CA ASP A 51 -1.59 -1.86 7.50
C ASP A 51 -1.38 -3.33 7.12
N PHE A 52 -0.39 -3.58 6.28
CA PHE A 52 0.01 -4.92 5.82
C PHE A 52 1.16 -5.52 6.65
N LYS A 53 1.35 -5.12 7.90
CA LYS A 53 2.36 -5.75 8.77
C LYS A 53 2.16 -7.26 8.85
N ASP A 54 0.92 -7.69 9.03
CA ASP A 54 0.50 -9.08 8.80
C ASP A 54 -0.29 -9.15 7.49
N THR A 55 0.35 -9.66 6.44
CA THR A 55 -0.28 -9.79 5.13
C THR A 55 -1.43 -10.79 5.11
N SER A 56 -1.45 -11.72 6.07
CA SER A 56 -2.54 -12.69 6.21
C SER A 56 -3.76 -12.08 6.89
N ASN A 57 -3.56 -11.07 7.75
CA ASN A 57 -4.62 -10.39 8.48
C ASN A 57 -4.38 -8.88 8.49
N PRO A 58 -4.53 -8.19 7.35
CA PRO A 58 -4.32 -6.76 7.26
C PRO A 58 -5.32 -6.01 8.14
N ILE A 59 -4.83 -4.93 8.77
CA ILE A 59 -5.70 -4.03 9.53
C ILE A 59 -6.24 -2.98 8.58
N VAL A 60 -7.55 -2.93 8.39
CA VAL A 60 -8.23 -1.98 7.51
C VAL A 60 -9.08 -1.03 8.36
N ASN A 61 -8.79 0.26 8.30
CA ASN A 61 -9.52 1.29 9.03
C ASN A 61 -10.18 2.26 8.05
N SER A 62 -11.45 2.60 8.27
CA SER A 62 -12.11 3.66 7.52
C SER A 62 -11.66 5.03 8.03
N VAL A 63 -11.37 5.93 7.10
CA VAL A 63 -11.05 7.33 7.38
C VAL A 63 -12.22 8.19 6.92
N ASN A 64 -12.93 8.79 7.87
CA ASN A 64 -14.12 9.58 7.56
C ASN A 64 -13.70 11.01 7.16
N VAL A 65 -13.77 11.28 5.86
CA VAL A 65 -13.48 12.61 5.29
C VAL A 65 -14.58 12.99 4.33
N ASP A 66 -15.07 14.19 4.48
CA ASP A 66 -15.98 14.82 3.52
C ASP A 66 -15.23 15.94 2.80
N PHE A 67 -14.70 15.65 1.61
CA PHE A 67 -13.95 16.61 0.81
C PHE A 67 -14.79 17.81 0.38
N SER A 68 -16.11 17.71 0.35
CA SER A 68 -16.99 18.82 -0.02
C SER A 68 -16.94 19.97 0.98
N LYS A 69 -16.58 19.71 2.24
CA LYS A 69 -16.40 20.73 3.27
C LYS A 69 -15.25 21.70 2.97
N TYR A 70 -14.32 21.31 2.12
CA TYR A 70 -13.10 22.06 1.82
C TYR A 70 -13.11 22.66 0.42
N ASP A 71 -14.26 22.68 -0.27
CA ASP A 71 -14.38 23.13 -1.66
C ASP A 71 -13.40 22.45 -2.63
N HIS A 72 -13.09 21.17 -2.38
CA HIS A 72 -12.18 20.37 -3.19
C HIS A 72 -12.92 19.20 -3.82
N SER A 73 -12.48 18.81 -5.02
CA SER A 73 -12.97 17.65 -5.75
C SER A 73 -11.82 16.73 -6.13
N LEU A 74 -12.01 15.44 -5.95
CA LEU A 74 -11.09 14.42 -6.45
C LEU A 74 -11.29 14.25 -7.95
N CYS A 75 -10.23 14.49 -8.73
CA CYS A 75 -10.24 14.34 -10.19
C CYS A 75 -9.30 13.21 -10.60
N ILE A 76 -9.75 12.37 -11.54
CA ILE A 76 -8.93 11.35 -12.18
C ILE A 76 -8.62 11.82 -13.60
N VAL A 77 -7.32 11.90 -13.95
CA VAL A 77 -6.85 12.28 -15.27
C VAL A 77 -6.24 11.06 -15.95
N ASP A 78 -6.83 10.66 -17.09
CA ASP A 78 -6.28 9.58 -17.91
C ASP A 78 -5.09 10.10 -18.71
N THR A 79 -3.88 9.64 -18.36
CA THR A 79 -2.61 9.99 -19.01
C THR A 79 -2.37 9.24 -20.32
N LYS A 80 -3.28 8.34 -20.74
CA LYS A 80 -3.16 7.47 -21.94
C LYS A 80 -1.95 6.54 -21.92
N GLY A 81 -1.27 6.40 -20.77
CA GLY A 81 -0.16 5.49 -20.60
C GLY A 81 -0.63 4.03 -20.46
N SER A 82 0.16 3.07 -20.96
CA SER A 82 -0.04 1.65 -20.72
C SER A 82 1.02 1.13 -19.76
N HIS A 83 0.60 0.37 -18.75
CA HIS A 83 1.51 -0.31 -17.81
C HIS A 83 1.81 -1.77 -18.24
N ALA A 84 1.34 -2.20 -19.42
CA ALA A 84 1.47 -3.59 -19.87
C ALA A 84 2.93 -4.05 -20.02
N ASP A 85 3.83 -3.14 -20.39
CA ASP A 85 5.25 -3.44 -20.61
C ASP A 85 6.11 -3.36 -19.34
N LEU A 86 5.52 -3.04 -18.18
CA LEU A 86 6.25 -2.83 -16.91
C LEU A 86 6.09 -4.01 -15.92
N THR A 87 5.54 -5.13 -16.34
CA THR A 87 5.24 -6.28 -15.46
C THR A 87 6.48 -6.78 -14.71
N ASP A 88 7.62 -6.90 -15.38
CA ASP A 88 8.88 -7.34 -14.77
C ASP A 88 9.41 -6.33 -13.74
N ALA A 89 9.29 -5.04 -14.04
CA ALA A 89 9.69 -3.98 -13.12
C ALA A 89 8.81 -3.95 -11.87
N TYR A 90 7.50 -4.14 -12.03
CA TYR A 90 6.56 -4.27 -10.91
C TYR A 90 6.84 -5.51 -10.05
N GLY A 91 7.14 -6.66 -10.69
CA GLY A 91 7.52 -7.88 -9.99
C GLY A 91 8.82 -7.77 -9.19
N ALA A 92 9.77 -6.96 -9.67
CA ALA A 92 11.04 -6.73 -8.99
C ALA A 92 10.89 -5.91 -7.69
N VAL A 93 9.90 -5.03 -7.57
CA VAL A 93 9.72 -4.18 -6.39
C VAL A 93 9.60 -4.98 -5.09
N PRO A 94 8.65 -5.92 -4.95
CA PRO A 94 8.51 -6.69 -3.71
C PRO A 94 9.73 -7.58 -3.44
N GLN A 95 10.40 -8.08 -4.47
CA GLN A 95 11.59 -8.93 -4.30
C GLN A 95 12.76 -8.14 -3.70
N GLU A 96 13.05 -6.96 -4.24
CA GLU A 96 14.11 -6.10 -3.73
C GLU A 96 13.83 -5.58 -2.32
N MET A 97 12.57 -5.29 -2.00
CA MET A 97 12.17 -4.92 -0.63
C MET A 97 12.36 -6.09 0.34
N LYS A 98 12.08 -7.33 -0.07
CA LYS A 98 12.33 -8.53 0.74
C LYS A 98 13.82 -8.79 0.93
N GLU A 99 14.67 -8.57 -0.08
CA GLU A 99 16.12 -8.70 0.08
C GLU A 99 16.63 -7.84 1.23
N VAL A 100 16.17 -6.60 1.32
CA VAL A 100 16.52 -5.71 2.44
C VAL A 100 15.96 -6.21 3.76
N ALA A 101 14.70 -6.64 3.81
CA ALA A 101 14.09 -7.17 5.04
C ALA A 101 14.82 -8.43 5.55
N HIS A 102 15.17 -9.34 4.65
CA HIS A 102 15.89 -10.58 4.97
C HIS A 102 17.30 -10.31 5.54
N TYR A 103 17.97 -9.25 5.13
CA TYR A 103 19.24 -8.84 5.73
C TYR A 103 19.10 -8.61 7.25
N PHE A 104 17.95 -8.10 7.70
CA PHE A 104 17.62 -7.90 9.11
C PHE A 104 16.90 -9.10 9.75
N GLY A 105 16.81 -10.25 9.05
CA GLY A 105 16.13 -11.44 9.55
C GLY A 105 14.60 -11.28 9.64
N LYS A 106 14.01 -10.41 8.79
CA LYS A 106 12.58 -10.12 8.72
C LYS A 106 11.99 -10.56 7.39
N GLU A 107 10.69 -10.83 7.36
CA GLU A 107 9.98 -11.22 6.14
C GLU A 107 9.56 -10.00 5.30
N VAL A 108 9.25 -8.89 5.94
CA VAL A 108 8.79 -7.65 5.29
C VAL A 108 9.44 -6.43 5.92
N LEU A 109 9.62 -5.35 5.15
CA LEU A 109 10.19 -4.09 5.63
C LEU A 109 9.39 -3.46 6.78
N ARG A 110 8.09 -3.76 6.87
CA ARG A 110 7.22 -3.26 7.95
C ARG A 110 7.63 -3.79 9.35
N GLU A 111 8.45 -4.84 9.42
CA GLU A 111 8.98 -5.41 10.66
C GLU A 111 10.39 -4.92 11.00
N VAL A 112 11.05 -4.25 10.05
CA VAL A 112 12.40 -3.70 10.23
C VAL A 112 12.30 -2.36 10.95
N ASP A 113 13.17 -2.18 11.95
CA ASP A 113 13.32 -0.89 12.63
C ASP A 113 13.97 0.12 11.68
N GLU A 114 13.36 1.29 11.55
CA GLU A 114 13.78 2.32 10.60
C GLU A 114 15.16 2.91 10.97
N ASP A 115 15.41 3.13 12.24
CA ASP A 115 16.70 3.69 12.72
C ASP A 115 17.82 2.66 12.51
N GLU A 116 17.54 1.38 12.77
CA GLU A 116 18.46 0.27 12.48
C GLU A 116 18.77 0.19 10.99
N PHE A 117 17.77 0.35 10.12
CA PHE A 117 17.96 0.36 8.67
C PHE A 117 18.92 1.49 8.25
N TYR A 118 18.65 2.74 8.67
CA TYR A 118 19.49 3.88 8.30
C TYR A 118 20.92 3.77 8.83
N ALA A 119 21.11 3.24 10.03
CA ALA A 119 22.44 3.00 10.61
C ALA A 119 23.25 1.96 9.83
N ASN A 120 22.60 1.06 9.09
CA ASN A 120 23.24 -0.05 8.38
C ASN A 120 23.34 0.14 6.86
N ILE A 121 23.00 1.29 6.28
CA ILE A 121 23.02 1.50 4.82
C ILE A 121 24.35 1.15 4.17
N ALA A 122 25.47 1.52 4.78
CA ALA A 122 26.80 1.21 4.23
C ALA A 122 27.07 -0.30 4.18
N ASN A 123 26.65 -1.04 5.20
CA ASN A 123 26.79 -2.49 5.26
C ASN A 123 25.84 -3.16 4.25
N LEU A 124 24.61 -2.67 4.14
CA LEU A 124 23.62 -3.12 3.15
C LEU A 124 24.15 -2.99 1.72
N ARG A 125 24.76 -1.86 1.37
CA ARG A 125 25.37 -1.66 0.04
C ARG A 125 26.41 -2.74 -0.28
N THR A 126 27.23 -3.06 0.70
CA THR A 126 28.27 -4.07 0.54
C THR A 126 27.68 -5.48 0.44
N ALA A 127 26.68 -5.79 1.27
CA ALA A 127 26.11 -7.13 1.36
C ALA A 127 25.21 -7.46 0.17
N LEU A 128 24.34 -6.53 -0.23
CA LEU A 128 23.36 -6.76 -1.31
C LEU A 128 23.91 -6.44 -2.69
N ASN A 129 24.88 -5.53 -2.79
CA ASN A 129 25.37 -5.00 -4.07
C ASN A 129 24.23 -4.53 -5.00
N ASN A 130 23.17 -3.98 -4.43
CA ASN A 130 21.94 -3.57 -5.09
C ASN A 130 21.44 -2.25 -4.50
N ASP A 131 21.94 -1.14 -5.01
CA ASP A 131 21.56 0.21 -4.54
C ASP A 131 20.06 0.47 -4.78
N ARG A 132 19.46 -0.12 -5.81
CA ARG A 132 18.03 0.04 -6.10
C ARG A 132 17.15 -0.55 -4.99
N ALA A 133 17.51 -1.71 -4.44
CA ALA A 133 16.80 -2.30 -3.30
C ALA A 133 16.81 -1.37 -2.08
N ILE A 134 17.97 -0.73 -1.81
CA ILE A 134 18.12 0.22 -0.71
C ILE A 134 17.28 1.48 -0.95
N LEU A 135 17.27 2.03 -2.17
CA LEU A 135 16.43 3.20 -2.51
C LEU A 135 14.95 2.88 -2.38
N ARG A 136 14.52 1.68 -2.76
CA ARG A 136 13.13 1.22 -2.55
C ARG A 136 12.77 1.10 -1.08
N ALA A 137 13.70 0.63 -0.25
CA ALA A 137 13.48 0.57 1.20
C ALA A 137 13.38 1.99 1.81
N ILE A 138 14.22 2.93 1.40
CA ILE A 138 14.13 4.34 1.80
C ILE A 138 12.76 4.91 1.41
N HIS A 139 12.34 4.69 0.17
CA HIS A 139 11.01 5.11 -0.30
C HIS A 139 9.91 4.50 0.56
N PHE A 140 9.97 3.20 0.84
CA PHE A 140 8.99 2.52 1.71
C PHE A 140 8.87 3.18 3.08
N PHE A 141 9.99 3.45 3.78
CA PHE A 141 9.94 4.07 5.10
C PHE A 141 9.37 5.49 5.05
N ASN A 142 9.74 6.27 4.04
CA ASN A 142 9.19 7.61 3.84
C ASN A 142 7.68 7.57 3.61
N GLU A 143 7.20 6.68 2.73
CA GLU A 143 5.77 6.52 2.44
C GLU A 143 4.99 6.00 3.65
N ASN A 144 5.55 5.05 4.39
CA ASN A 144 4.91 4.53 5.59
C ASN A 144 4.70 5.63 6.65
N ARG A 145 5.68 6.53 6.85
CA ARG A 145 5.52 7.70 7.72
C ARG A 145 4.48 8.68 7.17
N ARG A 146 4.51 8.92 5.86
CA ARG A 146 3.56 9.82 5.19
C ARG A 146 2.13 9.35 5.35
N VAL A 147 1.85 8.07 5.12
CA VAL A 147 0.52 7.49 5.30
C VAL A 147 0.01 7.70 6.73
N ASN A 148 0.84 7.41 7.73
CA ASN A 148 0.47 7.62 9.14
C ASN A 148 0.14 9.09 9.43
N THR A 149 0.96 10.02 8.94
CA THR A 149 0.74 11.46 9.10
C THR A 149 -0.54 11.92 8.40
N ILE A 150 -0.80 11.45 7.19
CA ILE A 150 -2.01 11.75 6.43
C ILE A 150 -3.26 11.29 7.19
N VAL A 151 -3.27 10.03 7.65
CA VAL A 151 -4.40 9.47 8.40
C VAL A 151 -4.63 10.25 9.70
N GLU A 152 -3.57 10.61 10.42
CA GLU A 152 -3.67 11.39 11.64
C GLU A 152 -4.26 12.78 11.40
N ARG A 153 -3.82 13.48 10.34
CA ARG A 153 -4.33 14.81 9.98
C ARG A 153 -5.78 14.77 9.56
N LEU A 154 -6.16 13.81 8.72
CA LEU A 154 -7.54 13.63 8.30
C LEU A 154 -8.47 13.32 9.48
N ASN A 155 -8.04 12.50 10.43
CA ASN A 155 -8.81 12.22 11.64
C ASN A 155 -8.94 13.44 12.57
N LYS A 156 -8.03 14.42 12.45
CA LYS A 156 -8.09 15.70 13.18
C LYS A 156 -8.79 16.84 12.41
N ASP A 157 -9.36 16.53 11.24
CA ASP A 157 -9.99 17.52 10.33
C ASP A 157 -8.98 18.61 9.85
N ASP A 158 -7.66 18.28 9.83
CA ASP A 158 -6.57 19.15 9.38
C ASP A 158 -6.33 18.96 7.87
N PHE A 159 -7.18 19.56 7.05
CA PHE A 159 -7.13 19.44 5.61
C PHE A 159 -5.93 20.18 4.99
N GLU A 160 -5.53 21.34 5.53
CA GLU A 160 -4.36 22.07 5.02
C GLU A 160 -3.08 21.26 5.19
N GLY A 161 -2.91 20.64 6.35
CA GLY A 161 -1.80 19.73 6.58
C GLY A 161 -1.83 18.49 5.70
N PHE A 162 -3.00 17.93 5.42
CA PHE A 162 -3.18 16.83 4.48
C PHE A 162 -2.78 17.24 3.05
N SER A 163 -3.32 18.36 2.53
CA SER A 163 -3.05 18.82 1.16
C SER A 163 -1.57 19.16 0.93
N GLY A 164 -0.90 19.73 1.94
CA GLY A 164 0.54 20.00 1.90
C GLY A 164 1.39 18.73 1.75
N HIS A 165 0.96 17.60 2.31
CA HIS A 165 1.66 16.32 2.18
C HIS A 165 1.49 15.66 0.82
N LEU A 166 0.36 15.89 0.13
CA LEU A 166 0.15 15.40 -1.24
C LEU A 166 1.01 16.14 -2.29
N GLN A 167 1.31 17.43 -2.05
CA GLN A 167 2.10 18.23 -2.99
C GLN A 167 3.59 17.83 -3.03
N HIS A 168 4.13 17.22 -1.98
CA HIS A 168 5.52 16.79 -1.94
C HIS A 168 5.83 15.57 -2.82
N ASP A 169 4.82 14.80 -3.25
CA ASP A 169 5.01 13.64 -4.13
C ASP A 169 5.31 14.00 -5.59
N SER A 170 5.06 15.23 -6.00
CA SER A 170 5.30 15.66 -7.39
C SER A 170 6.76 16.02 -7.70
N LEU A 171 7.66 15.95 -6.72
CA LEU A 171 9.06 16.37 -6.82
C LEU A 171 10.08 15.26 -6.49
N GLY A 172 9.63 14.01 -6.29
CA GLY A 172 10.47 12.83 -5.99
C GLY A 172 10.75 11.95 -7.19
#